data_4c20a801ae4eac6d422fd944cb2be214
#
_entry.id   4c20a801ae4eac6d422fd944cb2be214
#
_cell.length_a   1.000
_cell.length_b   1.000
_cell.length_c   1.000
_cell.angle_alpha   90.00
_cell.angle_beta   90.00
_cell.angle_gamma   90.00
#
_symmetry.space_group_name_H-M   'P 1'
#
loop_
_entity.id
_entity.type
_entity.pdbx_description
1 polymer ?
#
loop_
_entity_poly.entity_id
_entity_poly.type
_entity_poly.pdbx_seq_one_letter_code
_entity_poly.pdbx_strand_id
1 'polypeptide(L)'
;VEQVCRHIAQTTGSQNPMRNIMFRGPAGTGKTEGAKAIAAGLGIPYTFLTCSANTEVFDLLGQVLPKMDAEAANCSGLPLQMDPASAYCQMTGEYRADVTENEVLQKMVELKAQELGDGLNGNSFRYVDTPLVKAMRYGYLVELQEPTVIANPGVLVGLNSLLDRCASITLPNGERIQRHPETVVVVTTNTSYEGCKDLNQSVISRMNLTIDFDEPDVDTTVKRVAGITGCSDQKLVRQMAEVVRDIQQRCRETMIQDGSCGVRELISWVQSAMILGNPFESALYTVISSASADPENREELINTCLEPIFARR
;
A
#
# COMPACT_ATOMS: atom_id res chain seq x y z
N VAL A 1 17.12 11.71 5.30
CA VAL A 1 17.46 10.31 5.01
C VAL A 1 18.81 9.97 5.65
N GLU A 2 19.90 10.61 5.27
CA GLU A 2 21.26 10.30 5.75
C GLU A 2 21.36 10.26 7.30
N GLN A 3 20.83 11.27 7.98
CA GLN A 3 20.81 11.32 9.44
C GLN A 3 20.05 10.13 10.05
N VAL A 4 18.93 9.73 9.46
CA VAL A 4 18.14 8.58 9.92
C VAL A 4 18.93 7.28 9.75
N CYS A 5 19.54 7.08 8.58
CA CYS A 5 20.41 5.91 8.35
C CYS A 5 21.57 5.88 9.34
N ARG A 6 22.14 7.03 9.68
CA ARG A 6 23.22 7.16 10.68
C ARG A 6 22.73 6.76 12.07
N HIS A 7 21.53 7.22 12.52
CA HIS A 7 20.97 6.83 13.80
C HIS A 7 20.73 5.31 13.87
N ILE A 8 20.14 4.73 12.82
CA ILE A 8 19.90 3.29 12.75
C ILE A 8 21.24 2.52 12.83
N ALA A 9 22.20 2.87 12.01
CA ALA A 9 23.50 2.19 11.95
C ALA A 9 24.27 2.26 13.27
N GLN A 10 24.34 3.45 13.89
CA GLN A 10 25.07 3.65 15.16
C GLN A 10 24.42 2.97 16.36
N THR A 11 23.09 2.73 16.32
CA THR A 11 22.36 2.07 17.43
C THR A 11 22.16 0.58 17.23
N THR A 12 22.61 0.01 16.12
CA THR A 12 22.37 -1.41 15.76
C THR A 12 22.89 -2.39 16.82
N GLY A 13 23.95 -2.15 17.50
CA GLY A 13 24.48 -2.99 18.56
C GLY A 13 24.06 -2.60 19.98
N SER A 14 23.18 -1.59 20.12
CA SER A 14 22.77 -1.10 21.43
C SER A 14 21.62 -1.90 22.02
N GLN A 15 21.39 -1.76 23.34
CA GLN A 15 20.24 -2.37 24.00
C GLN A 15 18.87 -1.79 23.55
N ASN A 16 18.89 -0.65 22.88
CA ASN A 16 17.68 0.02 22.37
C ASN A 16 17.93 0.58 20.96
N PRO A 17 17.91 -0.26 19.93
CA PRO A 17 18.17 0.15 18.55
C PRO A 17 17.03 1.04 18.03
N MET A 18 17.37 2.16 17.38
CA MET A 18 16.41 3.11 16.80
C MET A 18 15.92 2.63 15.45
N ARG A 19 14.93 1.75 15.43
CA ARG A 19 14.43 1.09 14.23
C ARG A 19 12.93 1.27 13.98
N ASN A 20 12.26 2.04 14.83
CA ASN A 20 10.87 2.42 14.67
C ASN A 20 10.79 3.91 14.37
N ILE A 21 10.31 4.26 13.18
CA ILE A 21 10.35 5.62 12.66
C ILE A 21 8.94 6.03 12.27
N MET A 22 8.58 7.26 12.55
CA MET A 22 7.31 7.85 12.16
C MET A 22 7.54 9.05 11.25
N PHE A 23 6.89 9.06 10.09
CA PHE A 23 6.84 10.19 9.16
C PHE A 23 5.45 10.79 9.18
N ARG A 24 5.36 12.08 9.49
CA ARG A 24 4.11 12.84 9.50
C ARG A 24 4.19 13.99 8.52
N GLY A 25 3.08 14.36 7.91
CA GLY A 25 3.00 15.53 7.04
C GLY A 25 1.96 15.38 5.93
N PRO A 26 1.74 16.44 5.16
CA PRO A 26 0.75 16.44 4.08
C PRO A 26 0.98 15.36 3.03
N ALA A 27 -0.06 15.06 2.24
CA ALA A 27 0.06 14.15 1.12
C ALA A 27 1.04 14.69 0.06
N GLY A 28 1.77 13.79 -0.62
CA GLY A 28 2.69 14.20 -1.70
C GLY A 28 4.03 14.78 -1.26
N THR A 29 4.30 14.94 0.05
CA THR A 29 5.58 15.50 0.55
C THR A 29 6.78 14.57 0.39
N GLY A 30 6.57 13.30 0.03
CA GLY A 30 7.67 12.36 -0.24
C GLY A 30 7.98 11.39 0.90
N LYS A 31 7.05 11.17 1.83
CA LYS A 31 7.21 10.23 2.96
C LYS A 31 7.61 8.82 2.50
N THR A 32 6.88 8.25 1.55
CA THR A 32 7.18 6.92 0.98
C THR A 32 8.53 6.90 0.25
N GLU A 33 8.86 7.94 -0.52
CA GLU A 33 10.19 8.03 -1.16
C GLU A 33 11.30 8.15 -0.11
N GLY A 34 11.04 8.83 1.01
CA GLY A 34 11.94 8.87 2.15
C GLY A 34 12.17 7.48 2.77
N ALA A 35 11.11 6.67 2.93
CA ALA A 35 11.21 5.30 3.44
C ALA A 35 12.02 4.40 2.49
N LYS A 36 11.74 4.47 1.17
CA LYS A 36 12.52 3.75 0.14
C LYS A 36 14.00 4.16 0.14
N ALA A 37 14.27 5.47 0.25
CA ALA A 37 15.63 5.98 0.30
C ALA A 37 16.40 5.53 1.56
N ILE A 38 15.72 5.36 2.71
CA ILE A 38 16.32 4.77 3.91
C ILE A 38 16.67 3.31 3.66
N ALA A 39 15.75 2.52 3.09
CA ALA A 39 16.00 1.11 2.77
C ALA A 39 17.21 0.96 1.84
N ALA A 40 17.27 1.77 0.78
CA ALA A 40 18.41 1.81 -0.14
C ALA A 40 19.72 2.22 0.56
N GLY A 41 19.66 3.24 1.43
CA GLY A 41 20.82 3.72 2.19
C GLY A 41 21.35 2.71 3.21
N LEU A 42 20.50 1.81 3.70
CA LEU A 42 20.85 0.72 4.62
C LEU A 42 21.21 -0.58 3.87
N GLY A 43 20.97 -0.67 2.56
CA GLY A 43 21.16 -1.87 1.77
C GLY A 43 20.19 -3.00 2.09
N ILE A 44 19.01 -2.70 2.63
CA ILE A 44 17.97 -3.69 2.98
C ILE A 44 16.77 -3.60 2.03
N PRO A 45 16.06 -4.72 1.78
CA PRO A 45 14.86 -4.70 0.95
C PRO A 45 13.74 -3.83 1.56
N TYR A 46 12.97 -3.19 0.71
CA TYR A 46 11.79 -2.40 1.06
C TYR A 46 10.51 -3.18 0.78
N THR A 47 9.57 -3.12 1.71
CA THR A 47 8.20 -3.59 1.52
C THR A 47 7.23 -2.62 2.19
N PHE A 48 5.94 -2.71 1.84
CA PHE A 48 4.93 -1.85 2.44
C PHE A 48 3.61 -2.57 2.64
N LEU A 49 2.79 -2.01 3.52
CA LEU A 49 1.42 -2.41 3.76
C LEU A 49 0.58 -1.14 3.89
N THR A 50 -0.42 -1.00 3.01
CA THR A 50 -1.35 0.13 3.05
C THR A 50 -2.54 -0.24 3.91
N CYS A 51 -2.80 0.57 4.93
CA CYS A 51 -3.94 0.39 5.82
C CYS A 51 -5.20 1.04 5.22
N SER A 52 -6.34 0.46 5.53
CA SER A 52 -7.67 0.96 5.19
C SER A 52 -8.56 1.00 6.43
N ALA A 53 -9.75 1.57 6.32
CA ALA A 53 -10.71 1.59 7.41
C ALA A 53 -11.06 0.18 7.92
N ASN A 54 -11.06 -0.81 7.02
CA ASN A 54 -11.40 -2.21 7.31
C ASN A 54 -10.18 -3.09 7.60
N THR A 55 -8.99 -2.51 7.79
CA THR A 55 -7.79 -3.29 8.13
C THR A 55 -7.97 -3.96 9.48
N GLU A 56 -7.78 -5.27 9.51
CA GLU A 56 -7.87 -6.13 10.68
C GLU A 56 -6.51 -6.71 11.06
N VAL A 57 -6.46 -7.39 12.21
CA VAL A 57 -5.22 -8.00 12.72
C VAL A 57 -4.65 -9.04 11.74
N PHE A 58 -5.51 -9.76 11.03
CA PHE A 58 -5.09 -10.76 10.05
C PHE A 58 -4.44 -10.15 8.80
N ASP A 59 -4.82 -8.93 8.43
CA ASP A 59 -4.17 -8.21 7.32
C ASP A 59 -2.74 -7.79 7.69
N LEU A 60 -2.49 -7.58 8.98
CA LEU A 60 -1.14 -7.28 9.48
C LEU A 60 -0.32 -8.54 9.72
N LEU A 61 -0.89 -9.58 10.33
CA LEU A 61 -0.16 -10.74 10.81
C LEU A 61 -0.25 -11.97 9.91
N GLY A 62 -1.11 -11.95 8.89
CA GLY A 62 -1.31 -13.06 7.98
C GLY A 62 -2.49 -13.96 8.33
N GLN A 63 -2.82 -14.84 7.40
CA GLN A 63 -4.00 -15.69 7.45
C GLN A 63 -3.63 -17.14 7.18
N VAL A 64 -4.39 -18.03 7.78
CA VAL A 64 -4.35 -19.46 7.47
C VAL A 64 -5.38 -19.71 6.39
N LEU A 65 -4.93 -20.00 5.17
CA LEU A 65 -5.78 -20.24 4.02
C LEU A 65 -5.77 -21.73 3.64
N PRO A 66 -6.88 -22.27 3.13
CA PRO A 66 -6.90 -23.59 2.53
C PRO A 66 -5.86 -23.68 1.40
N LYS A 67 -5.13 -24.79 1.30
CA LYS A 67 -4.34 -25.08 0.11
C LYS A 67 -5.33 -25.34 -1.04
N MET A 68 -5.38 -24.45 -1.99
CA MET A 68 -6.00 -24.72 -3.28
C MET A 68 -4.91 -25.40 -4.11
N ASP A 69 -4.97 -26.73 -4.22
CA ASP A 69 -4.06 -27.45 -5.08
C ASP A 69 -4.27 -26.97 -6.51
N ALA A 70 -3.20 -26.53 -7.15
CA ALA A 70 -3.24 -26.05 -8.54
C ALA A 70 -3.70 -27.18 -9.52
N GLU A 71 -3.65 -28.43 -9.07
CA GLU A 71 -4.19 -29.59 -9.79
C GLU A 71 -5.73 -29.64 -9.77
N ALA A 72 -6.39 -29.08 -8.73
CA ALA A 72 -7.85 -28.98 -8.72
C ALA A 72 -8.39 -27.93 -9.73
N ALA A 73 -7.57 -26.98 -10.16
CA ALA A 73 -7.95 -26.03 -11.21
C ALA A 73 -7.85 -26.63 -12.63
N ASN A 74 -7.17 -27.77 -12.78
CA ASN A 74 -7.08 -28.52 -14.05
C ASN A 74 -8.18 -29.59 -14.18
N CYS A 75 -9.22 -29.59 -13.36
CA CYS A 75 -10.42 -30.39 -13.55
C CYS A 75 -11.29 -29.91 -14.75
N SER A 76 -10.69 -29.21 -15.74
CA SER A 76 -11.29 -28.99 -17.07
C SER A 76 -11.27 -30.23 -17.96
N GLY A 77 -10.89 -31.38 -17.44
CA GLY A 77 -11.01 -32.69 -18.08
C GLY A 77 -12.01 -33.60 -17.36
N LEU A 78 -13.19 -33.10 -17.03
CA LEU A 78 -14.29 -34.01 -16.69
C LEU A 78 -14.57 -34.92 -17.91
N PRO A 79 -14.59 -36.25 -17.74
CA PRO A 79 -14.89 -37.20 -18.83
C PRO A 79 -16.38 -37.19 -19.22
N LEU A 80 -17.01 -36.01 -19.20
CA LEU A 80 -18.40 -35.79 -19.64
C LEU A 80 -18.60 -35.98 -21.17
N GLN A 81 -17.51 -36.18 -21.93
CA GLN A 81 -17.53 -36.50 -23.35
C GLN A 81 -17.16 -37.97 -23.64
N MET A 82 -16.90 -38.78 -22.60
CA MET A 82 -16.64 -40.22 -22.75
C MET A 82 -17.92 -41.02 -22.43
N ASP A 83 -18.04 -42.18 -23.05
CA ASP A 83 -19.09 -43.13 -22.67
C ASP A 83 -18.88 -43.60 -21.22
N PRO A 84 -19.96 -43.92 -20.47
CA PRO A 84 -19.87 -44.28 -19.06
C PRO A 84 -18.92 -45.42 -18.73
N ALA A 85 -18.82 -46.44 -19.61
CA ALA A 85 -17.97 -47.60 -19.42
C ALA A 85 -16.47 -47.23 -19.50
N SER A 86 -16.10 -46.33 -20.43
CA SER A 86 -14.73 -45.84 -20.57
C SER A 86 -14.36 -44.89 -19.41
N ALA A 87 -15.27 -44.05 -18.96
CA ALA A 87 -15.06 -43.17 -17.81
C ALA A 87 -14.84 -43.99 -16.52
N TYR A 88 -15.65 -45.02 -16.30
CA TYR A 88 -15.52 -45.88 -15.14
C TYR A 88 -14.20 -46.67 -15.16
N CYS A 89 -13.82 -47.21 -16.35
CA CYS A 89 -12.57 -47.93 -16.53
C CYS A 89 -11.34 -47.06 -16.23
N GLN A 90 -11.38 -45.80 -16.66
CA GLN A 90 -10.30 -44.85 -16.39
C GLN A 90 -10.13 -44.52 -14.91
N MET A 91 -11.23 -44.51 -14.13
CA MET A 91 -11.22 -44.22 -12.70
C MET A 91 -10.88 -45.40 -11.83
N THR A 92 -11.30 -46.64 -12.25
CA THR A 92 -11.18 -47.84 -11.41
C THR A 92 -10.17 -48.86 -11.93
N GLY A 93 -9.76 -48.76 -13.17
CA GLY A 93 -8.95 -49.74 -13.88
C GLY A 93 -9.76 -50.96 -14.37
N GLU A 94 -11.05 -51.05 -14.10
CA GLU A 94 -11.92 -52.16 -14.47
C GLU A 94 -12.91 -51.77 -15.56
N TYR A 95 -12.96 -52.49 -16.66
CA TYR A 95 -13.92 -52.22 -17.74
C TYR A 95 -15.23 -52.96 -17.49
N ARG A 96 -16.35 -52.23 -17.44
CA ARG A 96 -17.70 -52.77 -17.33
C ARG A 96 -18.60 -52.09 -18.37
N ALA A 97 -19.21 -52.88 -19.27
CA ALA A 97 -20.05 -52.37 -20.36
C ALA A 97 -21.43 -51.93 -19.89
N ASP A 98 -21.88 -52.33 -18.70
CA ASP A 98 -23.20 -52.10 -18.09
C ASP A 98 -23.26 -50.90 -17.14
N VAL A 99 -22.20 -50.05 -17.11
CA VAL A 99 -22.11 -48.93 -16.19
C VAL A 99 -22.98 -47.78 -16.63
N THR A 100 -23.78 -47.27 -15.68
CA THR A 100 -24.63 -46.11 -15.87
C THR A 100 -23.92 -44.81 -15.52
N GLU A 101 -24.40 -43.66 -16.06
CA GLU A 101 -23.87 -42.34 -15.69
C GLU A 101 -23.93 -42.06 -14.19
N ASN A 102 -24.96 -42.57 -13.50
CA ASN A 102 -25.11 -42.41 -12.06
C ASN A 102 -24.03 -43.20 -11.28
N GLU A 103 -23.62 -44.37 -11.73
CA GLU A 103 -22.55 -45.14 -11.12
C GLU A 103 -21.19 -44.46 -11.32
N VAL A 104 -20.94 -43.85 -12.49
CA VAL A 104 -19.78 -43.04 -12.74
C VAL A 104 -19.73 -41.85 -11.77
N LEU A 105 -20.81 -41.10 -11.62
CA LEU A 105 -20.94 -39.97 -10.69
C LEU A 105 -20.74 -40.41 -9.23
N GLN A 106 -21.33 -41.49 -8.80
CA GLN A 106 -21.14 -42.03 -7.44
C GLN A 106 -19.67 -42.38 -7.21
N LYS A 107 -19.01 -43.04 -8.16
CA LYS A 107 -17.61 -43.39 -8.05
C LYS A 107 -16.69 -42.19 -8.01
N MET A 108 -17.01 -41.14 -8.79
CA MET A 108 -16.29 -39.87 -8.72
C MET A 108 -16.44 -39.21 -7.34
N VAL A 109 -17.64 -39.24 -6.76
CA VAL A 109 -17.89 -38.68 -5.42
C VAL A 109 -17.14 -39.48 -4.35
N GLU A 110 -17.14 -40.83 -4.45
CA GLU A 110 -16.38 -41.71 -3.52
C GLU A 110 -14.89 -41.43 -3.60
N LEU A 111 -14.31 -41.37 -4.80
CA LEU A 111 -12.88 -41.10 -4.99
C LEU A 111 -12.51 -39.71 -4.46
N LYS A 112 -13.34 -38.73 -4.74
CA LYS A 112 -13.17 -37.37 -4.17
C LYS A 112 -13.33 -37.35 -2.67
N ALA A 113 -14.24 -38.10 -2.09
CA ALA A 113 -14.41 -38.24 -0.64
C ALA A 113 -13.22 -38.94 0.01
N GLN A 114 -12.63 -39.94 -0.66
CA GLN A 114 -11.39 -40.59 -0.21
C GLN A 114 -10.21 -39.63 -0.27
N GLU A 115 -10.02 -38.91 -1.37
CA GLU A 115 -8.98 -37.86 -1.49
C GLU A 115 -9.14 -36.80 -0.41
N LEU A 116 -10.38 -36.38 -0.10
CA LEU A 116 -10.70 -35.43 0.99
C LEU A 116 -10.47 -36.07 2.38
N GLY A 117 -10.75 -37.38 2.54
CA GLY A 117 -10.53 -38.09 3.79
C GLY A 117 -9.05 -38.29 4.10
N ASP A 118 -8.24 -38.63 3.11
CA ASP A 118 -6.78 -38.72 3.23
C ASP A 118 -6.13 -37.31 3.35
N GLY A 119 -6.77 -36.29 2.77
CA GLY A 119 -6.36 -34.88 2.89
C GLY A 119 -6.61 -34.28 4.28
N LEU A 120 -7.49 -34.87 5.11
CA LEU A 120 -7.70 -34.43 6.50
C LEU A 120 -6.52 -34.76 7.42
N ASN A 121 -5.62 -35.66 7.02
CA ASN A 121 -4.38 -36.01 7.73
C ASN A 121 -3.13 -35.28 7.21
N GLY A 122 -3.19 -34.54 6.13
CA GLY A 122 -2.09 -33.78 5.58
C GLY A 122 -2.47 -32.31 5.38
N ASN A 123 -2.05 -31.42 6.30
CA ASN A 123 -1.95 -29.94 6.16
C ASN A 123 -2.72 -29.32 4.97
N SER A 124 -4.05 -29.39 4.97
CA SER A 124 -4.91 -28.77 3.96
C SER A 124 -4.94 -27.24 4.06
N PHE A 125 -4.21 -26.66 4.98
CA PHE A 125 -4.10 -25.23 5.20
C PHE A 125 -2.65 -24.77 5.10
N ARG A 126 -2.45 -23.59 4.55
CA ARG A 126 -1.15 -22.90 4.58
C ARG A 126 -1.29 -21.55 5.25
N TYR A 127 -0.31 -21.18 6.02
CA TYR A 127 -0.18 -19.83 6.51
C TYR A 127 0.48 -18.94 5.43
N VAL A 128 -0.04 -17.74 5.23
CA VAL A 128 0.48 -16.78 4.24
C VAL A 128 1.03 -15.58 4.98
N ASP A 129 2.35 -15.38 4.85
CA ASP A 129 3.06 -14.23 5.42
C ASP A 129 2.64 -12.92 4.73
N THR A 130 2.28 -11.93 5.53
CA THR A 130 2.11 -10.55 5.07
C THR A 130 3.45 -9.86 4.80
N PRO A 131 3.46 -8.68 4.15
CA PRO A 131 4.68 -7.87 4.04
C PRO A 131 5.31 -7.55 5.40
N LEU A 132 4.51 -7.31 6.44
CA LEU A 132 5.00 -7.08 7.79
C LEU A 132 5.72 -8.32 8.35
N VAL A 133 5.09 -9.49 8.26
CA VAL A 133 5.68 -10.75 8.76
C VAL A 133 6.95 -11.09 8.00
N LYS A 134 6.98 -10.93 6.67
CA LYS A 134 8.20 -11.10 5.86
C LYS A 134 9.33 -10.17 6.31
N ALA A 135 9.00 -8.89 6.55
CA ALA A 135 10.00 -7.95 7.05
C ALA A 135 10.58 -8.38 8.39
N MET A 136 9.72 -8.90 9.29
CA MET A 136 10.15 -9.39 10.60
C MET A 136 11.04 -10.64 10.53
N ARG A 137 10.77 -11.53 9.57
CA ARG A 137 11.58 -12.74 9.38
C ARG A 137 12.93 -12.49 8.74
N TYR A 138 12.97 -11.57 7.75
CA TYR A 138 14.09 -11.44 6.82
C TYR A 138 14.86 -10.12 6.93
N GLY A 139 14.49 -9.22 7.84
CA GLY A 139 15.24 -8.00 8.08
C GLY A 139 14.97 -6.89 7.06
N TYR A 140 13.73 -6.76 6.53
CA TYR A 140 13.38 -5.72 5.57
C TYR A 140 12.99 -4.41 6.27
N LEU A 141 13.00 -3.32 5.51
CA LEU A 141 12.25 -2.14 5.90
C LEU A 141 10.79 -2.32 5.49
N VAL A 142 9.88 -2.23 6.46
CA VAL A 142 8.44 -2.24 6.21
C VAL A 142 7.84 -0.87 6.51
N GLU A 143 7.10 -0.33 5.52
CA GLU A 143 6.33 0.89 5.67
C GLU A 143 4.86 0.53 5.93
N LEU A 144 4.32 0.98 7.06
CA LEU A 144 2.90 0.94 7.37
C LEU A 144 2.29 2.28 6.94
N GLN A 145 1.57 2.25 5.81
CA GLN A 145 0.99 3.45 5.21
C GLN A 145 -0.39 3.73 5.78
N GLU A 146 -0.61 4.97 6.22
CA GLU A 146 -1.89 5.52 6.66
C GLU A 146 -2.61 4.69 7.76
N PRO A 147 -1.93 4.24 8.82
CA PRO A 147 -2.60 3.48 9.88
C PRO A 147 -3.63 4.30 10.66
N THR A 148 -3.64 5.62 10.51
CA THR A 148 -4.63 6.55 11.10
C THR A 148 -6.04 6.40 10.51
N VAL A 149 -6.20 5.77 9.34
CA VAL A 149 -7.52 5.52 8.72
C VAL A 149 -8.21 4.28 9.29
N ILE A 150 -7.50 3.42 10.04
CA ILE A 150 -8.07 2.19 10.61
C ILE A 150 -9.23 2.52 11.55
N ALA A 151 -10.40 1.94 11.28
CA ALA A 151 -11.60 2.22 12.06
C ALA A 151 -11.47 1.78 13.53
N ASN A 152 -10.81 0.64 13.77
CA ASN A 152 -10.52 0.12 15.12
C ASN A 152 -9.03 0.29 15.47
N PRO A 153 -8.64 1.34 16.22
CA PRO A 153 -7.25 1.58 16.62
C PRO A 153 -6.63 0.43 17.45
N GLY A 154 -7.46 -0.44 18.02
CA GLY A 154 -7.01 -1.62 18.77
C GLY A 154 -6.23 -2.63 17.92
N VAL A 155 -6.45 -2.64 16.61
CA VAL A 155 -5.71 -3.48 15.65
C VAL A 155 -4.19 -3.23 15.76
N LEU A 156 -3.78 -1.97 15.88
CA LEU A 156 -2.36 -1.59 16.00
C LEU A 156 -1.75 -1.94 17.37
N VAL A 157 -2.57 -2.08 18.41
CA VAL A 157 -2.10 -2.47 19.75
C VAL A 157 -1.48 -3.88 19.72
N GLY A 158 -1.97 -4.75 18.83
CA GLY A 158 -1.37 -6.07 18.58
C GLY A 158 0.09 -6.01 18.14
N LEU A 159 0.56 -4.89 17.59
CA LEU A 159 1.95 -4.69 17.18
C LEU A 159 2.86 -4.20 18.30
N ASN A 160 2.33 -3.86 19.48
CA ASN A 160 3.13 -3.29 20.57
C ASN A 160 4.30 -4.19 20.97
N SER A 161 4.06 -5.50 21.08
CA SER A 161 5.12 -6.47 21.44
C SER A 161 6.25 -6.52 20.40
N LEU A 162 5.91 -6.25 19.14
CA LEU A 162 6.85 -6.22 18.02
C LEU A 162 7.69 -4.95 18.01
N LEU A 163 7.09 -3.81 18.36
CA LEU A 163 7.72 -2.49 18.41
C LEU A 163 8.51 -2.27 19.71
N ASP A 164 8.26 -3.09 20.73
CA ASP A 164 8.90 -3.02 22.04
C ASP A 164 10.21 -3.83 22.09
N ARG A 165 10.89 -3.81 23.24
CA ARG A 165 12.16 -4.53 23.46
C ARG A 165 12.04 -6.05 23.32
N CYS A 166 10.87 -6.63 23.63
CA CYS A 166 10.64 -8.07 23.43
C CYS A 166 10.69 -8.47 21.95
N ALA A 167 10.42 -7.53 21.04
CA ALA A 167 10.58 -7.65 19.61
C ALA A 167 10.05 -8.98 19.03
N SER A 168 8.94 -9.51 19.57
CA SER A 168 8.36 -10.78 19.16
C SER A 168 6.85 -10.71 19.09
N ILE A 169 6.26 -11.54 18.22
CA ILE A 169 4.81 -11.64 18.06
C ILE A 169 4.42 -13.10 17.82
N THR A 170 3.22 -13.48 18.26
CA THR A 170 2.64 -14.79 17.96
C THR A 170 1.70 -14.64 16.77
N LEU A 171 1.92 -15.43 15.74
CA LEU A 171 1.14 -15.45 14.51
C LEU A 171 -0.17 -16.24 14.68
N PRO A 172 -1.17 -16.07 13.81
CA PRO A 172 -2.43 -16.82 13.86
C PRO A 172 -2.29 -18.35 13.77
N ASN A 173 -1.19 -18.85 13.21
CA ASN A 173 -0.86 -20.28 13.17
C ASN A 173 -0.24 -20.80 14.48
N GLY A 174 -0.09 -19.95 15.51
CA GLY A 174 0.53 -20.29 16.78
C GLY A 174 2.06 -20.16 16.82
N GLU A 175 2.71 -19.90 15.69
CA GLU A 175 4.16 -19.67 15.63
C GLU A 175 4.52 -18.35 16.29
N ARG A 176 5.56 -18.36 17.13
CA ARG A 176 6.14 -17.14 17.68
C ARG A 176 7.36 -16.75 16.86
N ILE A 177 7.31 -15.59 16.24
CA ILE A 177 8.45 -15.03 15.51
C ILE A 177 9.15 -13.93 16.31
N GLN A 178 10.47 -13.89 16.19
CA GLN A 178 11.31 -12.85 16.71
C GLN A 178 11.61 -11.86 15.57
N ARG A 179 11.54 -10.56 15.86
CA ARG A 179 11.93 -9.51 14.92
C ARG A 179 13.41 -9.63 14.56
N HIS A 180 13.70 -9.72 13.27
CA HIS A 180 15.08 -9.72 12.78
C HIS A 180 15.80 -8.41 13.19
N PRO A 181 17.09 -8.49 13.61
CA PRO A 181 17.83 -7.30 14.08
C PRO A 181 17.91 -6.17 13.06
N GLU A 182 17.85 -6.45 11.78
CA GLU A 182 17.91 -5.44 10.70
C GLU A 182 16.54 -4.86 10.31
N THR A 183 15.44 -5.43 10.81
CA THR A 183 14.12 -4.92 10.47
C THR A 183 13.93 -3.47 10.92
N VAL A 184 13.52 -2.63 10.00
CA VAL A 184 13.13 -1.24 10.25
C VAL A 184 11.64 -1.10 9.99
N VAL A 185 10.92 -0.48 10.93
CA VAL A 185 9.50 -0.17 10.79
C VAL A 185 9.36 1.33 10.56
N VAL A 186 8.73 1.71 9.47
CA VAL A 186 8.37 3.10 9.16
C VAL A 186 6.86 3.22 9.15
N VAL A 187 6.33 4.12 9.94
CA VAL A 187 4.91 4.48 9.93
C VAL A 187 4.74 5.80 9.21
N THR A 188 3.93 5.86 8.16
CA THR A 188 3.67 7.09 7.43
C THR A 188 2.23 7.53 7.62
N THR A 189 2.04 8.77 8.07
CA THR A 189 0.70 9.33 8.33
C THR A 189 0.52 10.67 7.65
N ASN A 190 -0.69 10.92 7.19
CA ASN A 190 -1.12 12.24 6.77
C ASN A 190 -1.71 13.00 7.96
N THR A 191 -1.41 14.30 8.06
CA THR A 191 -1.88 15.17 9.15
C THR A 191 -3.09 16.00 8.77
N SER A 192 -3.56 15.95 7.53
CA SER A 192 -4.46 16.95 6.94
C SER A 192 -5.75 16.38 6.32
N TYR A 193 -6.09 15.11 6.55
CA TYR A 193 -7.32 14.52 6.00
C TYR A 193 -8.45 14.46 7.01
N GLU A 194 -9.67 14.86 6.59
CA GLU A 194 -10.88 14.50 7.30
C GLU A 194 -10.99 12.96 7.41
N GLY A 195 -11.22 12.47 8.62
CA GLY A 195 -11.29 11.01 8.90
C GLY A 195 -9.99 10.39 9.40
N CYS A 196 -8.86 11.08 9.42
CA CYS A 196 -7.68 10.62 10.15
C CYS A 196 -7.95 10.64 11.65
N LYS A 197 -7.85 9.48 12.28
CA LYS A 197 -7.87 9.37 13.75
C LYS A 197 -6.46 9.55 14.28
N ASP A 198 -6.35 10.01 15.51
CA ASP A 198 -5.05 10.01 16.19
C ASP A 198 -4.54 8.57 16.31
N LEU A 199 -3.27 8.38 16.01
CA LEU A 199 -2.59 7.12 16.30
C LEU A 199 -2.66 6.85 17.80
N ASN A 200 -2.88 5.59 18.15
CA ASN A 200 -2.86 5.17 19.54
C ASN A 200 -1.53 5.57 20.19
N GLN A 201 -1.60 6.26 21.33
CA GLN A 201 -0.42 6.74 22.06
C GLN A 201 0.56 5.62 22.41
N SER A 202 0.06 4.38 22.57
CA SER A 202 0.92 3.21 22.81
C SER A 202 1.84 2.90 21.63
N VAL A 203 1.41 3.17 20.38
CA VAL A 203 2.22 3.02 19.18
C VAL A 203 3.19 4.19 19.06
N ILE A 204 2.69 5.42 19.25
CA ILE A 204 3.51 6.65 19.18
C ILE A 204 4.68 6.59 20.16
N SER A 205 4.44 6.14 21.41
CA SER A 205 5.47 6.05 22.46
C SER A 205 6.60 5.03 22.13
N ARG A 206 6.39 4.15 21.17
CA ARG A 206 7.35 3.16 20.70
C ARG A 206 8.11 3.58 19.44
N MET A 207 7.80 4.76 18.90
CA MET A 207 8.59 5.35 17.81
C MET A 207 9.87 5.95 18.37
N ASN A 208 11.00 5.57 17.80
CA ASN A 208 12.30 6.09 18.22
C ASN A 208 12.58 7.46 17.62
N LEU A 209 12.14 7.67 16.37
CA LEU A 209 12.29 8.90 15.62
C LEU A 209 10.96 9.31 15.02
N THR A 210 10.58 10.56 15.20
CA THR A 210 9.44 11.18 14.51
C THR A 210 9.96 12.32 13.65
N ILE A 211 9.61 12.30 12.37
CA ILE A 211 10.06 13.27 11.39
C ILE A 211 8.84 13.89 10.74
N ASP A 212 8.76 15.19 10.85
CA ASP A 212 7.73 15.97 10.20
C ASP A 212 8.20 16.35 8.78
N PHE A 213 7.34 16.10 7.81
CA PHE A 213 7.53 16.46 6.41
C PHE A 213 6.68 17.68 6.13
N ASP A 214 7.34 18.80 5.97
CA ASP A 214 6.69 20.04 5.55
C ASP A 214 6.47 20.05 4.03
N GLU A 215 5.59 20.94 3.57
CA GLU A 215 5.45 21.21 2.15
C GLU A 215 6.81 21.74 1.62
N PRO A 216 7.33 21.17 0.52
CA PRO A 216 8.59 21.62 -0.03
C PRO A 216 8.47 23.05 -0.57
N ASP A 217 9.56 23.81 -0.51
CA ASP A 217 9.64 25.12 -1.15
C ASP A 217 9.48 25.00 -2.68
N VAL A 218 9.18 26.14 -3.33
CA VAL A 218 8.95 26.18 -4.78
C VAL A 218 10.18 25.68 -5.56
N ASP A 219 11.39 26.01 -5.12
CA ASP A 219 12.62 25.61 -5.82
C ASP A 219 12.83 24.10 -5.77
N THR A 220 12.59 23.49 -4.62
CA THR A 220 12.66 22.03 -4.43
C THR A 220 11.56 21.34 -5.24
N THR A 221 10.35 21.93 -5.25
CA THR A 221 9.20 21.41 -6.04
C THR A 221 9.54 21.45 -7.53
N VAL A 222 10.06 22.55 -8.05
CA VAL A 222 10.45 22.69 -9.46
C VAL A 222 11.48 21.66 -9.86
N LYS A 223 12.55 21.50 -9.07
CA LYS A 223 13.60 20.48 -9.34
C LYS A 223 13.03 19.07 -9.37
N ARG A 224 12.16 18.76 -8.42
CA ARG A 224 11.50 17.44 -8.32
C ARG A 224 10.59 17.19 -9.52
N VAL A 225 9.73 18.13 -9.85
CA VAL A 225 8.75 18.01 -10.96
C VAL A 225 9.49 17.94 -12.30
N ALA A 226 10.46 18.81 -12.54
CA ALA A 226 11.27 18.78 -13.76
C ALA A 226 12.03 17.44 -13.91
N GLY A 227 12.58 16.90 -12.82
CA GLY A 227 13.26 15.60 -12.81
C GLY A 227 12.33 14.42 -13.11
N ILE A 228 11.07 14.45 -12.64
CA ILE A 228 10.10 13.39 -12.86
C ILE A 228 9.48 13.47 -14.28
N THR A 229 9.14 14.68 -14.73
CA THR A 229 8.43 14.89 -16.01
C THR A 229 9.36 14.97 -17.20
N GLY A 230 10.65 15.23 -16.98
CA GLY A 230 11.61 15.52 -18.05
C GLY A 230 11.42 16.89 -18.70
N CYS A 231 10.58 17.77 -18.13
CA CYS A 231 10.34 19.09 -18.66
C CYS A 231 11.59 19.97 -18.53
N SER A 232 12.10 20.46 -19.67
CA SER A 232 13.27 21.34 -19.70
C SER A 232 12.97 22.80 -19.37
N ASP A 233 11.70 23.24 -19.54
CA ASP A 233 11.28 24.62 -19.26
C ASP A 233 11.03 24.83 -17.75
N GLN A 234 12.09 25.03 -17.01
CA GLN A 234 12.03 25.28 -15.57
C GLN A 234 11.24 26.56 -15.21
N LYS A 235 11.16 27.55 -16.13
CA LYS A 235 10.39 28.77 -15.90
C LYS A 235 8.90 28.48 -15.93
N LEU A 236 8.46 27.69 -16.89
CA LEU A 236 7.06 27.22 -16.96
C LEU A 236 6.71 26.39 -15.72
N VAL A 237 7.56 25.41 -15.36
CA VAL A 237 7.32 24.56 -14.17
C VAL A 237 7.22 25.42 -12.90
N ARG A 238 8.02 26.48 -12.77
CA ARG A 238 7.97 27.41 -11.64
C ARG A 238 6.64 28.15 -11.60
N GLN A 239 6.19 28.72 -12.70
CA GLN A 239 4.89 29.41 -12.78
C GLN A 239 3.74 28.47 -12.40
N MET A 240 3.78 27.21 -12.88
CA MET A 240 2.78 26.21 -12.54
C MET A 240 2.84 25.82 -11.04
N ALA A 241 4.03 25.73 -10.47
CA ALA A 241 4.21 25.45 -9.04
C ALA A 241 3.69 26.59 -8.15
N GLU A 242 3.88 27.84 -8.57
CA GLU A 242 3.35 29.02 -7.88
C GLU A 242 1.80 29.02 -7.91
N VAL A 243 1.18 28.74 -9.06
CA VAL A 243 -0.28 28.58 -9.16
C VAL A 243 -0.81 27.49 -8.22
N VAL A 244 -0.17 26.34 -8.19
CA VAL A 244 -0.59 25.26 -7.28
C VAL A 244 -0.51 25.70 -5.82
N ARG A 245 0.52 26.43 -5.46
CA ARG A 245 0.67 26.99 -4.11
C ARG A 245 -0.42 28.00 -3.78
N ASP A 246 -0.75 28.87 -4.73
CA ASP A 246 -1.83 29.86 -4.58
C ASP A 246 -3.19 29.17 -4.43
N ILE A 247 -3.46 28.12 -5.22
CA ILE A 247 -4.66 27.28 -5.08
C ILE A 247 -4.72 26.65 -3.69
N GLN A 248 -3.63 26.06 -3.21
CA GLN A 248 -3.57 25.47 -1.86
C GLN A 248 -3.84 26.50 -0.76
N GLN A 249 -3.25 27.70 -0.91
CA GLN A 249 -3.48 28.78 0.04
C GLN A 249 -4.95 29.24 0.01
N ARG A 250 -5.51 29.42 -1.18
CA ARG A 250 -6.91 29.84 -1.36
C ARG A 250 -7.87 28.82 -0.79
N CYS A 251 -7.68 27.52 -1.07
CA CYS A 251 -8.49 26.44 -0.49
C CYS A 251 -8.47 26.47 1.04
N ARG A 252 -7.31 26.72 1.65
CA ARG A 252 -7.22 26.88 3.12
C ARG A 252 -7.97 28.08 3.67
N GLU A 253 -7.87 29.22 2.99
CA GLU A 253 -8.53 30.48 3.39
C GLU A 253 -10.05 30.40 3.25
N THR A 254 -10.55 29.75 2.20
CA THR A 254 -11.98 29.61 1.90
C THR A 254 -12.60 28.32 2.46
N MET A 255 -11.81 27.51 3.20
CA MET A 255 -12.24 26.22 3.77
C MET A 255 -12.78 25.21 2.71
N ILE A 256 -12.26 25.26 1.49
CA ILE A 256 -12.54 24.24 0.47
C ILE A 256 -11.79 22.97 0.86
N GLN A 257 -12.52 21.92 1.22
CA GLN A 257 -11.97 20.66 1.70
C GLN A 257 -12.36 19.43 0.85
N ASP A 258 -13.15 19.66 -0.20
CA ASP A 258 -13.72 18.62 -1.05
C ASP A 258 -12.76 18.08 -2.12
N GLY A 259 -11.55 18.62 -2.17
CA GLY A 259 -10.53 18.21 -3.14
C GLY A 259 -9.11 18.23 -2.59
N SER A 260 -8.17 17.95 -3.46
CA SER A 260 -6.74 17.91 -3.16
C SER A 260 -5.97 18.53 -4.32
N CYS A 261 -5.07 19.46 -3.99
CA CYS A 261 -4.16 20.04 -4.97
C CYS A 261 -2.74 20.07 -4.36
N GLY A 262 -1.77 19.41 -5.02
CA GLY A 262 -0.41 19.33 -4.51
C GLY A 262 0.60 18.96 -5.57
N VAL A 263 1.73 18.40 -5.15
CA VAL A 263 2.83 18.04 -6.06
C VAL A 263 2.43 16.95 -7.07
N ARG A 264 1.50 16.05 -6.70
CA ARG A 264 1.02 14.99 -7.62
C ARG A 264 0.24 15.60 -8.79
N GLU A 265 -0.68 16.49 -8.48
CA GLU A 265 -1.51 17.20 -9.44
C GLU A 265 -0.65 18.12 -10.32
N LEU A 266 0.38 18.76 -9.73
CA LEU A 266 1.35 19.54 -10.48
C LEU A 266 2.13 18.70 -11.49
N ILE A 267 2.59 17.51 -11.12
CA ILE A 267 3.26 16.58 -12.05
C ILE A 267 2.32 16.24 -13.22
N SER A 268 1.06 15.89 -12.93
CA SER A 268 0.06 15.58 -13.94
C SER A 268 -0.21 16.79 -14.84
N TRP A 269 -0.25 18.00 -14.27
CA TRP A 269 -0.44 19.22 -15.01
C TRP A 269 0.71 19.51 -15.98
N VAL A 270 1.97 19.41 -15.50
CA VAL A 270 3.15 19.60 -16.36
C VAL A 270 3.17 18.58 -17.51
N GLN A 271 2.89 17.31 -17.22
CA GLN A 271 2.82 16.28 -18.25
C GLN A 271 1.70 16.56 -19.28
N SER A 272 0.51 16.94 -18.81
CA SER A 272 -0.61 17.30 -19.68
C SER A 272 -0.30 18.55 -20.52
N ALA A 273 0.35 19.56 -19.94
CA ALA A 273 0.76 20.76 -20.67
C ALA A 273 1.80 20.47 -21.76
N MET A 274 2.71 19.53 -21.51
CA MET A 274 3.68 19.09 -22.53
C MET A 274 2.99 18.38 -23.72
N ILE A 275 1.89 17.68 -23.47
CA ILE A 275 1.11 16.97 -24.49
C ILE A 275 0.22 17.94 -25.28
N LEU A 276 -0.55 18.77 -24.59
CA LEU A 276 -1.54 19.67 -25.19
C LEU A 276 -0.91 20.97 -25.77
N GLY A 277 0.27 21.34 -25.31
CA GLY A 277 0.90 22.61 -25.64
C GLY A 277 0.17 23.84 -25.06
N ASN A 278 -0.83 23.63 -24.19
CA ASN A 278 -1.66 24.69 -23.58
C ASN A 278 -1.72 24.49 -22.05
N PRO A 279 -0.93 25.25 -21.26
CA PRO A 279 -0.93 25.15 -19.82
C PRO A 279 -2.28 25.51 -19.16
N PHE A 280 -3.03 26.45 -19.72
CA PHE A 280 -4.34 26.84 -19.18
C PHE A 280 -5.35 25.68 -19.32
N GLU A 281 -5.50 25.15 -20.52
CA GLU A 281 -6.45 24.06 -20.78
C GLU A 281 -6.10 22.80 -19.97
N SER A 282 -4.82 22.46 -19.89
CA SER A 282 -4.37 21.31 -19.10
C SER A 282 -4.59 21.47 -17.60
N ALA A 283 -4.59 22.71 -17.08
CA ALA A 283 -4.92 22.99 -15.67
C ALA A 283 -6.35 22.59 -15.31
N LEU A 284 -7.31 22.80 -16.24
CA LEU A 284 -8.72 22.51 -16.00
C LEU A 284 -8.96 21.03 -15.72
N TYR A 285 -8.21 20.14 -16.39
CA TYR A 285 -8.34 18.68 -16.25
C TYR A 285 -7.51 18.08 -15.11
N THR A 286 -6.57 18.84 -14.57
CA THR A 286 -5.61 18.36 -13.57
C THR A 286 -5.81 19.07 -12.23
N VAL A 287 -5.22 20.24 -12.04
CA VAL A 287 -5.17 20.91 -10.74
C VAL A 287 -6.51 21.51 -10.33
N ILE A 288 -7.27 22.09 -11.27
CA ILE A 288 -8.57 22.72 -10.98
C ILE A 288 -9.63 21.65 -10.64
N SER A 289 -9.75 20.63 -11.47
CA SER A 289 -10.72 19.55 -11.24
C SER A 289 -10.43 18.76 -9.96
N SER A 290 -9.17 18.68 -9.56
CA SER A 290 -8.75 17.98 -8.32
C SER A 290 -8.89 18.87 -7.08
N ALA A 291 -8.84 20.21 -7.22
CA ALA A 291 -8.89 21.12 -6.09
C ALA A 291 -10.29 21.24 -5.48
N SER A 292 -11.35 21.11 -6.28
CA SER A 292 -12.73 21.09 -5.78
C SER A 292 -13.66 20.31 -6.73
N ALA A 293 -14.68 19.69 -6.17
CA ALA A 293 -15.80 19.09 -6.92
C ALA A 293 -16.85 20.12 -7.33
N ASP A 294 -16.96 21.21 -6.57
CA ASP A 294 -17.95 22.27 -6.78
C ASP A 294 -17.56 23.18 -7.98
N PRO A 295 -18.47 23.38 -8.95
CA PRO A 295 -18.23 24.24 -10.10
C PRO A 295 -17.96 25.72 -9.73
N GLU A 296 -18.64 26.28 -8.70
CA GLU A 296 -18.46 27.66 -8.28
C GLU A 296 -17.06 27.89 -7.69
N ASN A 297 -16.61 26.97 -6.84
CA ASN A 297 -15.25 26.98 -6.30
C ASN A 297 -14.19 26.87 -7.42
N ARG A 298 -14.43 26.00 -8.41
CA ARG A 298 -13.51 25.87 -9.57
C ARG A 298 -13.41 27.18 -10.35
N GLU A 299 -14.53 27.85 -10.62
CA GLU A 299 -14.55 29.13 -11.34
C GLU A 299 -13.82 30.20 -10.55
N GLU A 300 -13.99 30.26 -9.23
CA GLU A 300 -13.24 31.16 -8.36
C GLU A 300 -11.73 30.90 -8.44
N LEU A 301 -11.29 29.64 -8.35
CA LEU A 301 -9.89 29.27 -8.44
C LEU A 301 -9.28 29.58 -9.81
N ILE A 302 -10.05 29.40 -10.89
CA ILE A 302 -9.62 29.78 -12.24
C ILE A 302 -9.38 31.29 -12.31
N ASN A 303 -10.35 32.09 -11.90
CA ASN A 303 -10.30 33.55 -12.00
C ASN A 303 -9.22 34.16 -11.08
N THR A 304 -9.01 33.60 -9.90
CA THR A 304 -8.10 34.17 -8.90
C THR A 304 -6.67 33.65 -8.99
N CYS A 305 -6.47 32.36 -9.31
CA CYS A 305 -5.15 31.73 -9.27
C CYS A 305 -4.58 31.42 -10.67
N LEU A 306 -5.42 30.99 -11.63
CA LEU A 306 -4.94 30.51 -12.92
C LEU A 306 -4.86 31.63 -13.98
N GLU A 307 -5.94 32.39 -14.20
CA GLU A 307 -6.00 33.42 -15.25
C GLU A 307 -4.96 34.55 -15.12
N PRO A 308 -4.55 34.99 -13.92
CA PRO A 308 -3.52 36.01 -13.79
C PRO A 308 -2.15 35.59 -14.36
N ILE A 309 -1.86 34.28 -14.42
CA ILE A 309 -0.56 33.74 -14.87
C ILE A 309 -0.68 33.13 -16.27
N PHE A 310 -1.76 32.38 -16.51
CA PHE A 310 -2.05 31.74 -17.79
C PHE A 310 -3.36 32.27 -18.36
N ALA A 311 -3.27 33.15 -19.36
CA ALA A 311 -4.47 33.73 -19.98
C ALA A 311 -5.30 32.70 -20.74
N ARG A 312 -6.63 32.82 -20.66
CA ARG A 312 -7.57 32.10 -21.55
C ARG A 312 -7.25 32.45 -23.00
N ARG A 313 -6.82 31.52 -23.82
CA ARG A 313 -6.64 31.70 -25.26
C ARG A 313 -7.79 31.10 -26.03
#